data_500cbbcaf13bee7060c6209f2576a483
#
_entry.id   500cbbcaf13bee7060c6209f2576a483
#
_cell.length_a   1.000
_cell.length_b   1.000
_cell.length_c   1.000
_cell.angle_alpha   90.00
_cell.angle_beta   90.00
_cell.angle_gamma   90.00
#
_symmetry.space_group_name_H-M   'P 1'
#
loop_
_entity.id
_entity.type
_entity.pdbx_description
1 polymer ?
#
loop_
_entity_poly.entity_id
_entity_poly.type
_entity_poly.pdbx_seq_one_letter_code
_entity_poly.pdbx_strand_id
1 'polypeptide(L)'
;MTPSAQSRRTQPACPSAAVSDAIADELRRYDDHLHDVRGLAASTRRNHCRIVGLLLQKKFAGGVIDMARLHAADVRRFIARQLGDSPSHSAAAQVATALRSYRRYRTICGDSVAGLSAVISSPVRWNLAVLPRALKPDEVQRLLAALPYGRKPRRGYAIVRCALDMGLRAGEIANLSIDDINWREGMVTLKGTKSRRRDVLPLPMTTGQALADYLQHERPAT
;
A
#
# COMPACT_ATOMS: atom_id res chain seq x y z
N MET A 1 31.94 33.61 45.03
CA MET A 1 31.02 32.49 44.75
C MET A 1 30.28 32.77 43.48
N THR A 2 30.74 32.24 42.40
CA THR A 2 30.17 32.43 41.06
C THR A 2 29.48 31.13 40.67
N PRO A 3 28.21 31.14 40.20
CA PRO A 3 27.58 29.92 39.68
C PRO A 3 27.97 29.70 38.21
N SER A 4 28.41 28.49 37.98
CA SER A 4 28.82 27.92 36.71
C SER A 4 27.66 27.91 35.71
N ALA A 5 27.89 28.50 34.55
CA ALA A 5 26.97 28.43 33.38
C ALA A 5 27.06 27.04 32.75
N GLN A 6 26.01 26.25 32.92
CA GLN A 6 25.85 25.01 32.17
C GLN A 6 25.47 25.34 30.71
N SER A 7 26.43 25.12 29.80
CA SER A 7 26.24 25.14 28.39
C SER A 7 25.26 24.04 27.97
N ARG A 8 24.03 24.40 27.61
CA ARG A 8 23.09 23.50 26.91
C ARG A 8 23.65 23.18 25.53
N ARG A 9 24.17 21.98 25.37
CA ARG A 9 24.44 21.39 24.04
C ARG A 9 23.10 21.24 23.34
N THR A 10 22.85 22.12 22.38
CA THR A 10 21.81 21.97 21.37
C THR A 10 22.18 20.76 20.50
N GLN A 11 21.46 19.65 20.65
CA GLN A 11 21.52 18.56 19.69
C GLN A 11 21.06 19.10 18.34
N PRO A 12 21.80 18.83 17.25
CA PRO A 12 21.33 19.17 15.92
C PRO A 12 20.08 18.31 15.64
N ALA A 13 18.94 18.98 15.44
CA ALA A 13 17.74 18.35 14.93
C ALA A 13 18.11 17.68 13.60
N CYS A 14 17.85 16.36 13.46
CA CYS A 14 17.84 15.69 12.17
C CYS A 14 16.98 16.53 11.23
N PRO A 15 17.47 16.95 10.07
CA PRO A 15 16.63 17.62 9.10
C PRO A 15 15.61 16.58 8.59
N SER A 16 14.41 16.59 9.16
CA SER A 16 13.23 16.14 8.43
C SER A 16 13.21 17.00 7.18
N ALA A 17 13.57 16.42 6.03
CA ALA A 17 13.63 17.14 4.76
C ALA A 17 12.24 17.70 4.50
N ALA A 18 12.02 18.97 4.83
CA ALA A 18 10.83 19.69 4.47
C ALA A 18 10.69 19.58 2.96
N VAL A 19 9.63 18.94 2.50
CA VAL A 19 9.28 18.88 1.08
C VAL A 19 9.15 20.33 0.66
N SER A 20 9.91 20.78 -0.35
CA SER A 20 9.78 22.17 -0.81
C SER A 20 8.33 22.39 -1.27
N ASP A 21 7.80 23.60 -1.04
CA ASP A 21 6.42 23.96 -1.40
C ASP A 21 6.12 23.62 -2.87
N ALA A 22 7.10 23.84 -3.77
CA ALA A 22 6.97 23.50 -5.18
C ALA A 22 6.78 22.00 -5.44
N ILE A 23 7.43 21.12 -4.67
CA ILE A 23 7.27 19.66 -4.79
C ILE A 23 5.91 19.25 -4.20
N ALA A 24 5.50 19.84 -3.09
CA ALA A 24 4.18 19.59 -2.50
C ALA A 24 3.06 19.98 -3.46
N ASP A 25 3.16 21.13 -4.10
CA ASP A 25 2.18 21.59 -5.09
C ASP A 25 2.15 20.71 -6.33
N GLU A 26 3.30 20.26 -6.80
CA GLU A 26 3.37 19.34 -7.94
C GLU A 26 2.74 17.97 -7.60
N LEU A 27 3.01 17.44 -6.41
CA LEU A 27 2.43 16.17 -5.98
C LEU A 27 0.93 16.28 -5.78
N ARG A 28 0.41 17.42 -5.32
CA ARG A 28 -1.03 17.67 -5.20
C ARG A 28 -1.68 17.65 -6.58
N ARG A 29 -1.18 18.43 -7.55
CA ARG A 29 -1.69 18.43 -8.95
C ARG A 29 -1.64 17.05 -9.59
N TYR A 30 -0.57 16.30 -9.32
CA TYR A 30 -0.46 14.93 -9.81
C TYR A 30 -1.47 13.99 -9.13
N ASP A 31 -1.70 14.12 -7.83
CA ASP A 31 -2.71 13.33 -7.10
C ASP A 31 -4.12 13.61 -7.62
N ASP A 32 -4.45 14.88 -7.86
CA ASP A 32 -5.73 15.29 -8.44
C ASP A 32 -5.92 14.65 -9.83
N HIS A 33 -4.90 14.71 -10.70
CA HIS A 33 -4.94 14.01 -11.99
C HIS A 33 -5.15 12.50 -11.85
N LEU A 34 -4.48 11.85 -10.90
CA LEU A 34 -4.66 10.40 -10.66
C LEU A 34 -6.06 10.08 -10.14
N HIS A 35 -6.66 10.98 -9.37
CA HIS A 35 -8.03 10.85 -8.85
C HIS A 35 -9.06 11.10 -9.95
N ASP A 36 -9.04 12.28 -10.55
CA ASP A 36 -10.13 12.80 -11.37
C ASP A 36 -10.09 12.25 -12.79
N VAL A 37 -8.89 12.14 -13.37
CA VAL A 37 -8.72 11.66 -14.75
C VAL A 37 -8.53 10.15 -14.83
N ARG A 38 -7.78 9.57 -13.87
CA ARG A 38 -7.42 8.14 -13.88
C ARG A 38 -8.29 7.29 -12.98
N GLY A 39 -9.05 7.89 -12.08
CA GLY A 39 -9.92 7.21 -11.14
C GLY A 39 -9.21 6.19 -10.23
N LEU A 40 -7.94 6.42 -9.88
CA LEU A 40 -7.15 5.47 -9.11
C LEU A 40 -7.55 5.45 -7.63
N ALA A 41 -7.49 4.26 -7.01
CA ALA A 41 -7.73 4.11 -5.58
C ALA A 41 -6.70 4.88 -4.74
N ALA A 42 -7.11 5.40 -3.58
CA ALA A 42 -6.29 6.22 -2.69
C ALA A 42 -4.94 5.55 -2.31
N SER A 43 -4.93 4.23 -2.08
CA SER A 43 -3.70 3.49 -1.78
C SER A 43 -2.70 3.51 -2.95
N THR A 44 -3.19 3.36 -4.17
CA THR A 44 -2.36 3.43 -5.39
C THR A 44 -1.83 4.84 -5.60
N ARG A 45 -2.67 5.87 -5.43
CA ARG A 45 -2.28 7.28 -5.55
C ARG A 45 -1.19 7.62 -4.54
N ARG A 46 -1.39 7.29 -3.25
CA ARG A 46 -0.37 7.49 -2.21
C ARG A 46 0.98 6.86 -2.57
N ASN A 47 0.97 5.63 -3.08
CA ASN A 47 2.22 4.97 -3.48
C ASN A 47 2.88 5.66 -4.68
N HIS A 48 2.10 6.09 -5.68
CA HIS A 48 2.62 6.85 -6.82
C HIS A 48 3.22 8.18 -6.36
N CYS A 49 2.50 8.97 -5.57
CA CYS A 49 2.98 10.26 -5.05
C CYS A 49 4.23 10.09 -4.18
N ARG A 50 4.30 9.04 -3.34
CA ARG A 50 5.49 8.73 -2.54
C ARG A 50 6.72 8.48 -3.42
N ILE A 51 6.59 7.63 -4.44
CA ILE A 51 7.72 7.29 -5.34
C ILE A 51 8.17 8.52 -6.14
N VAL A 52 7.21 9.25 -6.70
CA VAL A 52 7.49 10.47 -7.47
C VAL A 52 8.11 11.55 -6.58
N GLY A 53 7.57 11.74 -5.37
CA GLY A 53 8.11 12.69 -4.39
C GLY A 53 9.58 12.42 -4.06
N LEU A 54 9.95 11.16 -3.85
CA LEU A 54 11.35 10.78 -3.64
C LEU A 54 12.25 11.09 -4.84
N LEU A 55 11.77 10.92 -6.08
CA LEU A 55 12.51 11.30 -7.28
C LEU A 55 12.70 12.81 -7.35
N LEU A 56 11.61 13.57 -7.17
CA LEU A 56 11.62 15.03 -7.25
C LEU A 56 12.51 15.66 -6.16
N GLN A 57 12.38 15.20 -4.92
CA GLN A 57 13.25 15.64 -3.82
C GLN A 57 14.72 15.41 -4.14
N LYS A 58 15.05 14.23 -4.70
CA LYS A 58 16.44 13.90 -5.02
C LYS A 58 17.01 14.73 -6.15
N LYS A 59 16.19 15.08 -7.14
CA LYS A 59 16.63 15.83 -8.32
C LYS A 59 16.57 17.33 -8.13
N PHE A 60 15.54 17.83 -7.43
CA PHE A 60 15.21 19.25 -7.35
C PHE A 60 15.26 19.80 -5.91
N ALA A 61 15.99 19.17 -5.00
CA ALA A 61 16.07 19.50 -3.58
C ALA A 61 16.06 21.02 -3.31
N GLY A 62 14.88 21.60 -3.03
CA GLY A 62 14.72 23.01 -2.69
C GLY A 62 14.62 23.98 -3.86
N GLY A 63 14.56 23.53 -5.11
CA GLY A 63 14.50 24.38 -6.31
C GLY A 63 13.20 24.24 -7.12
N VAL A 64 13.13 25.01 -8.21
CA VAL A 64 12.06 24.94 -9.20
C VAL A 64 12.09 23.58 -9.90
N ILE A 65 10.94 22.97 -10.09
CA ILE A 65 10.79 21.73 -10.85
C ILE A 65 10.81 22.06 -12.33
N ASP A 66 11.95 21.75 -12.98
CA ASP A 66 12.13 21.89 -14.42
C ASP A 66 12.34 20.50 -15.03
N MET A 67 11.33 20.02 -15.77
CA MET A 67 11.37 18.70 -16.40
C MET A 67 12.42 18.56 -17.47
N ALA A 68 12.87 19.66 -18.10
CA ALA A 68 13.96 19.63 -19.08
C ALA A 68 15.29 19.20 -18.44
N ARG A 69 15.45 19.43 -17.13
CA ARG A 69 16.63 19.03 -16.35
C ARG A 69 16.59 17.60 -15.84
N LEU A 70 15.45 16.90 -15.99
CA LEU A 70 15.32 15.50 -15.59
C LEU A 70 15.75 14.57 -16.71
N HIS A 71 16.98 14.08 -16.62
CA HIS A 71 17.55 13.22 -17.65
C HIS A 71 17.36 11.72 -17.36
N ALA A 72 17.46 10.90 -18.40
CA ALA A 72 17.39 9.44 -18.31
C ALA A 72 18.38 8.85 -17.30
N ALA A 73 19.58 9.45 -17.16
CA ALA A 73 20.58 9.05 -16.18
C ALA A 73 20.11 9.24 -14.73
N ASP A 74 19.35 10.31 -14.44
CA ASP A 74 18.82 10.58 -13.11
C ASP A 74 17.76 9.53 -12.71
N VAL A 75 16.86 9.23 -13.65
CA VAL A 75 15.81 8.20 -13.47
C VAL A 75 16.44 6.82 -13.29
N ARG A 76 17.45 6.48 -14.08
CA ARG A 76 18.17 5.20 -13.98
C ARG A 76 18.86 5.06 -12.63
N ARG A 77 19.55 6.11 -12.17
CA ARG A 77 20.21 6.16 -10.86
C ARG A 77 19.20 6.09 -9.70
N PHE A 78 18.06 6.74 -9.85
CA PHE A 78 16.97 6.66 -8.88
C PHE A 78 16.41 5.24 -8.77
N ILE A 79 16.10 4.60 -9.90
CA ILE A 79 15.59 3.22 -9.93
C ILE A 79 16.60 2.27 -9.26
N ALA A 80 17.88 2.34 -9.63
CA ALA A 80 18.92 1.50 -9.05
C ALA A 80 19.00 1.64 -7.52
N ARG A 81 18.91 2.86 -7.00
CA ARG A 81 18.95 3.09 -5.54
C ARG A 81 17.68 2.64 -4.82
N GLN A 82 16.50 2.79 -5.44
CA GLN A 82 15.23 2.35 -4.85
C GLN A 82 15.13 0.83 -4.77
N LEU A 83 15.80 0.14 -5.65
CA LEU A 83 15.74 -1.31 -5.74
C LEU A 83 16.85 -1.99 -4.94
N GLY A 84 17.98 -1.31 -4.68
CA GLY A 84 19.15 -1.91 -4.00
C GLY A 84 19.69 -3.13 -4.73
N ASP A 85 20.46 -3.95 -4.01
CA ASP A 85 21.17 -5.11 -4.59
C ASP A 85 20.26 -6.35 -4.80
N SER A 86 19.12 -6.43 -4.10
CA SER A 86 18.18 -7.56 -4.20
C SER A 86 16.73 -7.10 -4.29
N PRO A 87 16.32 -6.51 -5.41
CA PRO A 87 14.97 -5.97 -5.54
C PRO A 87 13.93 -7.09 -5.63
N SER A 88 12.83 -6.95 -4.88
CA SER A 88 11.67 -7.77 -5.19
C SER A 88 11.06 -7.34 -6.53
N HIS A 89 10.65 -8.29 -7.35
CA HIS A 89 9.97 -8.00 -8.62
C HIS A 89 8.74 -7.09 -8.44
N SER A 90 8.04 -7.22 -7.31
CA SER A 90 6.90 -6.38 -6.98
C SER A 90 7.32 -4.92 -6.75
N ALA A 91 8.40 -4.68 -6.02
CA ALA A 91 8.92 -3.33 -5.77
C ALA A 91 9.37 -2.67 -7.09
N ALA A 92 10.11 -3.40 -7.92
CA ALA A 92 10.54 -2.89 -9.22
C ALA A 92 9.36 -2.53 -10.14
N ALA A 93 8.34 -3.38 -10.20
CA ALA A 93 7.13 -3.12 -10.98
C ALA A 93 6.35 -1.91 -10.46
N GLN A 94 6.28 -1.70 -9.15
CA GLN A 94 5.63 -0.53 -8.54
C GLN A 94 6.36 0.76 -8.89
N VAL A 95 7.70 0.79 -8.76
CA VAL A 95 8.52 1.95 -9.13
C VAL A 95 8.34 2.28 -10.62
N ALA A 96 8.48 1.28 -11.49
CA ALA A 96 8.31 1.49 -12.94
C ALA A 96 6.90 1.98 -13.29
N THR A 97 5.85 1.46 -12.64
CA THR A 97 4.47 1.88 -12.88
C THR A 97 4.23 3.32 -12.44
N ALA A 98 4.71 3.72 -11.27
CA ALA A 98 4.59 5.09 -10.78
C ALA A 98 5.32 6.09 -11.70
N LEU A 99 6.55 5.77 -12.10
CA LEU A 99 7.34 6.64 -12.99
C LEU A 99 6.72 6.76 -14.40
N ARG A 100 6.18 5.66 -14.97
CA ARG A 100 5.46 5.73 -16.24
C ARG A 100 4.20 6.58 -16.14
N SER A 101 3.47 6.45 -15.04
CA SER A 101 2.27 7.24 -14.79
C SER A 101 2.61 8.73 -14.68
N TYR A 102 3.65 9.09 -13.94
CA TYR A 102 4.11 10.47 -13.81
C TYR A 102 4.62 11.04 -15.12
N ARG A 103 5.42 10.29 -15.89
CA ARG A 103 5.85 10.70 -17.22
C ARG A 103 4.65 11.01 -18.13
N ARG A 104 3.62 10.16 -18.15
CA ARG A 104 2.39 10.41 -18.95
C ARG A 104 1.70 11.70 -18.52
N TYR A 105 1.57 11.92 -17.22
CA TYR A 105 1.02 13.15 -16.67
C TYR A 105 1.81 14.37 -17.16
N ARG A 106 3.14 14.36 -17.05
CA ARG A 106 3.98 15.47 -17.51
C ARG A 106 3.91 15.68 -19.02
N THR A 107 3.76 14.61 -19.82
CA THR A 107 3.50 14.72 -21.27
C THR A 107 2.19 15.46 -21.54
N ILE A 108 1.13 15.19 -20.77
CA ILE A 108 -0.17 15.89 -20.88
C ILE A 108 -0.01 17.36 -20.48
N CYS A 109 0.84 17.67 -19.53
CA CYS A 109 1.18 19.04 -19.14
C CYS A 109 2.05 19.80 -20.18
N GLY A 110 2.45 19.15 -21.27
CA GLY A 110 3.23 19.77 -22.34
C GLY A 110 4.75 19.59 -22.25
N ASP A 111 5.25 18.83 -21.26
CA ASP A 111 6.70 18.64 -21.11
C ASP A 111 7.27 17.61 -22.10
N SER A 112 8.46 17.89 -22.59
CA SER A 112 9.23 16.97 -23.44
C SER A 112 9.95 15.90 -22.61
N VAL A 113 9.22 14.88 -22.17
CA VAL A 113 9.73 13.77 -21.33
C VAL A 113 9.82 12.43 -22.08
N ALA A 114 9.74 12.46 -23.41
CA ALA A 114 9.76 11.25 -24.25
C ALA A 114 10.98 10.38 -24.04
N GLY A 115 12.17 11.00 -23.89
CA GLY A 115 13.44 10.31 -23.66
C GLY A 115 13.52 9.48 -22.37
N LEU A 116 12.61 9.70 -21.42
CA LEU A 116 12.55 8.92 -20.19
C LEU A 116 11.91 7.54 -20.39
N SER A 117 11.22 7.29 -21.53
CA SER A 117 10.52 6.02 -21.78
C SER A 117 11.46 4.82 -21.81
N ALA A 118 12.61 4.99 -22.45
CA ALA A 118 13.58 3.91 -22.66
C ALA A 118 14.24 3.39 -21.37
N VAL A 119 14.26 4.19 -20.31
CA VAL A 119 14.89 3.82 -19.03
C VAL A 119 13.93 3.29 -17.98
N ILE A 120 12.61 3.43 -18.21
CA ILE A 120 11.58 2.93 -17.30
C ILE A 120 11.09 1.55 -17.78
N SER A 121 11.96 0.54 -17.71
CA SER A 121 11.60 -0.85 -18.04
C SER A 121 10.92 -1.52 -16.86
N SER A 122 10.01 -2.44 -17.14
CA SER A 122 9.49 -3.37 -16.11
C SER A 122 10.24 -4.68 -16.23
N PRO A 123 10.68 -5.25 -15.11
CA PRO A 123 11.18 -6.62 -15.13
C PRO A 123 10.07 -7.57 -15.60
N VAL A 124 10.45 -8.54 -16.43
CA VAL A 124 9.53 -9.57 -16.91
C VAL A 124 9.12 -10.45 -15.71
N ARG A 125 7.82 -10.63 -15.52
CA ARG A 125 7.27 -11.46 -14.43
C ARG A 125 7.20 -12.92 -14.84
N TRP A 126 8.27 -13.65 -14.71
CA TRP A 126 8.29 -15.11 -14.89
C TRP A 126 7.47 -15.86 -13.84
N ASN A 127 7.23 -15.24 -12.67
CA ASN A 127 6.45 -15.85 -11.58
C ASN A 127 4.98 -16.09 -11.93
N LEU A 128 4.45 -15.48 -13.00
CA LEU A 128 3.10 -15.75 -13.48
C LEU A 128 3.02 -17.06 -14.30
N ALA A 129 4.16 -17.67 -14.64
CA ALA A 129 4.20 -18.97 -15.30
C ALA A 129 4.01 -20.15 -14.33
N VAL A 130 4.08 -19.88 -13.01
CA VAL A 130 3.89 -20.89 -11.97
C VAL A 130 2.47 -20.79 -11.42
N LEU A 131 1.78 -21.93 -11.27
CA LEU A 131 0.46 -21.97 -10.63
C LEU A 131 0.53 -21.38 -9.21
N PRO A 132 -0.51 -20.64 -8.78
CA PRO A 132 -0.60 -20.15 -7.40
C PRO A 132 -0.42 -21.30 -6.40
N ARG A 133 0.42 -21.11 -5.41
CA ARG A 133 0.56 -22.09 -4.32
C ARG A 133 -0.69 -22.01 -3.43
N ALA A 134 -1.49 -23.04 -3.44
CA ALA A 134 -2.56 -23.26 -2.49
C ALA A 134 -2.02 -24.02 -1.27
N LEU A 135 -2.60 -23.75 -0.11
CA LEU A 135 -2.34 -24.59 1.07
C LEU A 135 -2.89 -25.99 0.84
N LYS A 136 -2.13 -27.00 1.23
CA LYS A 136 -2.60 -28.38 1.22
C LYS A 136 -3.58 -28.61 2.39
N PRO A 137 -4.46 -29.60 2.30
CA PRO A 137 -5.42 -29.89 3.37
C PRO A 137 -4.78 -30.10 4.75
N ASP A 138 -3.63 -30.77 4.81
CA ASP A 138 -2.86 -30.99 6.04
C ASP A 138 -2.26 -29.69 6.60
N GLU A 139 -1.85 -28.75 5.74
CA GLU A 139 -1.35 -27.43 6.14
C GLU A 139 -2.49 -26.58 6.71
N VAL A 140 -3.69 -26.64 6.11
CA VAL A 140 -4.88 -25.98 6.64
C VAL A 140 -5.24 -26.52 8.02
N GLN A 141 -5.21 -27.84 8.20
CA GLN A 141 -5.47 -28.47 9.49
C GLN A 141 -4.46 -28.04 10.56
N ARG A 142 -3.18 -28.03 10.23
CA ARG A 142 -2.12 -27.55 11.13
C ARG A 142 -2.29 -26.07 11.50
N LEU A 143 -2.66 -25.24 10.54
CA LEU A 143 -2.94 -23.82 10.79
C LEU A 143 -4.12 -23.64 11.77
N LEU A 144 -5.20 -24.34 11.55
CA LEU A 144 -6.38 -24.29 12.45
C LEU A 144 -6.08 -24.86 13.83
N ALA A 145 -5.28 -25.94 13.91
CA ALA A 145 -4.86 -26.51 15.19
C ALA A 145 -3.96 -25.57 16.01
N ALA A 146 -3.16 -24.75 15.34
CA ALA A 146 -2.34 -23.73 15.99
C ALA A 146 -3.16 -22.54 16.53
N LEU A 147 -4.40 -22.38 16.08
CA LEU A 147 -5.35 -21.33 16.50
C LEU A 147 -6.66 -22.00 16.97
N PRO A 148 -6.66 -22.71 18.11
CA PRO A 148 -7.81 -23.50 18.53
C PRO A 148 -9.02 -22.62 18.85
N TYR A 149 -10.19 -23.05 18.41
CA TYR A 149 -11.46 -22.40 18.68
C TYR A 149 -11.69 -22.20 20.19
N GLY A 150 -12.29 -21.06 20.54
CA GLY A 150 -12.61 -20.72 21.95
C GLY A 150 -11.43 -20.31 22.82
N ARG A 151 -10.19 -20.34 22.30
CA ARG A 151 -8.97 -19.89 22.99
C ARG A 151 -8.39 -18.63 22.37
N LYS A 152 -7.71 -17.82 23.16
CA LYS A 152 -6.98 -16.65 22.65
C LYS A 152 -5.81 -17.10 21.75
N PRO A 153 -5.55 -16.41 20.62
CA PRO A 153 -6.27 -15.21 20.15
C PRO A 153 -7.51 -15.58 19.31
N ARG A 154 -8.72 -15.33 19.81
CA ARG A 154 -9.98 -15.52 19.09
C ARG A 154 -10.06 -14.72 17.81
N ARG A 155 -9.53 -13.48 17.85
CA ARG A 155 -9.41 -12.62 16.68
C ARG A 155 -8.64 -13.29 15.55
N GLY A 156 -7.50 -13.92 15.87
CA GLY A 156 -6.69 -14.65 14.90
C GLY A 156 -7.45 -15.78 14.23
N TYR A 157 -8.17 -16.56 15.01
CA TYR A 157 -9.00 -17.66 14.52
C TYR A 157 -10.11 -17.14 13.58
N ALA A 158 -10.84 -16.10 13.99
CA ALA A 158 -11.90 -15.49 13.17
C ALA A 158 -11.36 -14.96 11.82
N ILE A 159 -10.20 -14.29 11.82
CA ILE A 159 -9.54 -13.81 10.60
C ILE A 159 -9.22 -14.98 9.67
N VAL A 160 -8.61 -16.04 10.20
CA VAL A 160 -8.25 -17.22 9.39
C VAL A 160 -9.49 -17.90 8.82
N ARG A 161 -10.58 -18.02 9.61
CA ARG A 161 -11.84 -18.59 9.12
C ARG A 161 -12.44 -17.74 7.99
N CYS A 162 -12.48 -16.41 8.13
CA CYS A 162 -12.93 -15.52 7.05
C CYS A 162 -12.13 -15.70 5.76
N ALA A 163 -10.80 -15.86 5.89
CA ALA A 163 -9.94 -16.06 4.73
C ALA A 163 -10.12 -17.44 4.08
N LEU A 164 -10.23 -18.51 4.87
CA LEU A 164 -10.34 -19.90 4.37
C LEU A 164 -11.73 -20.21 3.82
N ASP A 165 -12.78 -19.86 4.58
CA ASP A 165 -14.13 -20.32 4.27
C ASP A 165 -14.83 -19.40 3.24
N MET A 166 -14.50 -18.12 3.25
CA MET A 166 -15.13 -17.12 2.40
C MET A 166 -14.20 -16.57 1.32
N GLY A 167 -12.91 -16.90 1.35
CA GLY A 167 -11.91 -16.39 0.39
C GLY A 167 -11.66 -14.88 0.49
N LEU A 168 -11.94 -14.26 1.64
CA LEU A 168 -11.80 -12.82 1.81
C LEU A 168 -10.34 -12.39 1.77
N ARG A 169 -10.08 -11.24 1.12
CA ARG A 169 -8.77 -10.63 1.12
C ARG A 169 -8.51 -9.95 2.47
N ALA A 170 -7.23 -9.82 2.84
CA ALA A 170 -6.83 -9.17 4.09
C ALA A 170 -7.45 -7.76 4.26
N GLY A 171 -7.56 -6.97 3.17
CA GLY A 171 -8.19 -5.65 3.21
C GLY A 171 -9.71 -5.71 3.39
N GLU A 172 -10.38 -6.74 2.89
CA GLU A 172 -11.81 -6.95 3.07
C GLU A 172 -12.10 -7.35 4.52
N ILE A 173 -11.31 -8.26 5.09
CA ILE A 173 -11.41 -8.66 6.50
C ILE A 173 -11.14 -7.46 7.44
N ALA A 174 -10.13 -6.65 7.15
CA ALA A 174 -9.76 -5.51 7.98
C ALA A 174 -10.83 -4.40 8.00
N ASN A 175 -11.61 -4.28 6.92
CA ASN A 175 -12.68 -3.29 6.78
C ASN A 175 -14.08 -3.85 7.10
N LEU A 176 -14.18 -5.12 7.49
CA LEU A 176 -15.46 -5.73 7.83
C LEU A 176 -15.99 -5.11 9.13
N SER A 177 -17.20 -4.56 9.08
CA SER A 177 -17.90 -4.03 10.24
C SER A 177 -19.02 -4.97 10.68
N ILE A 178 -19.53 -4.79 11.90
CA ILE A 178 -20.65 -5.57 12.42
C ILE A 178 -21.89 -5.37 11.55
N ASP A 179 -22.11 -4.15 11.06
CA ASP A 179 -23.26 -3.79 10.22
C ASP A 179 -23.22 -4.42 8.82
N ASP A 180 -22.08 -5.01 8.44
CA ASP A 180 -21.95 -5.72 7.19
C ASP A 180 -22.44 -7.17 7.28
N ILE A 181 -22.73 -7.65 8.51
CA ILE A 181 -23.13 -9.03 8.77
C ILE A 181 -24.64 -9.08 9.10
N ASN A 182 -25.40 -9.70 8.22
CA ASN A 182 -26.77 -10.07 8.52
C ASN A 182 -26.79 -11.45 9.20
N TRP A 183 -26.77 -11.44 10.53
CA TRP A 183 -26.75 -12.66 11.34
C TRP A 183 -28.00 -13.52 11.18
N ARG A 184 -29.16 -12.88 10.92
CA ARG A 184 -30.44 -13.57 10.78
C ARG A 184 -30.52 -14.37 9.48
N GLU A 185 -30.02 -13.79 8.40
CA GLU A 185 -30.00 -14.40 7.07
C GLU A 185 -28.72 -15.19 6.78
N GLY A 186 -27.71 -15.08 7.65
CA GLY A 186 -26.43 -15.71 7.44
C GLY A 186 -25.68 -15.17 6.22
N MET A 187 -25.69 -13.86 6.03
CA MET A 187 -25.08 -13.21 4.87
C MET A 187 -24.09 -12.11 5.30
N VAL A 188 -23.06 -11.90 4.48
CA VAL A 188 -22.07 -10.82 4.66
C VAL A 188 -22.04 -9.95 3.42
N THR A 189 -22.16 -8.64 3.60
CA THR A 189 -22.05 -7.64 2.54
C THR A 189 -20.66 -7.02 2.55
N LEU A 190 -19.88 -7.25 1.51
CA LEU A 190 -18.57 -6.64 1.35
C LEU A 190 -18.69 -5.28 0.68
N LYS A 191 -18.27 -4.22 1.39
CA LYS A 191 -18.22 -2.84 0.89
C LYS A 191 -16.79 -2.50 0.47
N GLY A 192 -16.64 -1.75 -0.61
CA GLY A 192 -15.33 -1.22 -1.01
C GLY A 192 -14.31 -2.26 -1.47
N THR A 193 -14.77 -3.37 -2.07
CA THR A 193 -13.89 -4.36 -2.70
C THR A 193 -12.97 -3.70 -3.73
N LYS A 194 -11.88 -4.35 -4.11
CA LYS A 194 -10.93 -3.84 -5.11
C LYS A 194 -11.62 -3.49 -6.46
N SER A 195 -12.75 -4.14 -6.74
CA SER A 195 -13.59 -3.88 -7.92
C SER A 195 -14.60 -2.76 -7.73
N ARG A 196 -14.68 -2.11 -6.57
CA ARG A 196 -15.71 -1.12 -6.17
C ARG A 196 -17.16 -1.66 -6.26
N ARG A 197 -17.34 -2.97 -6.28
CA ARG A 197 -18.64 -3.63 -6.25
C ARG A 197 -19.04 -3.94 -4.80
N ARG A 198 -20.34 -4.03 -4.59
CA ARG A 198 -20.90 -4.67 -3.41
C ARG A 198 -21.06 -6.15 -3.73
N ASP A 199 -20.39 -6.98 -2.97
CA ASP A 199 -20.54 -8.42 -3.08
C ASP A 199 -21.25 -8.92 -1.80
N VAL A 200 -22.26 -9.76 -1.97
CA VAL A 200 -22.98 -10.42 -0.85
C VAL A 200 -22.61 -11.89 -0.88
N LEU A 201 -22.08 -12.38 0.23
CA LEU A 201 -21.62 -13.76 0.38
C LEU A 201 -22.38 -14.47 1.50
N PRO A 202 -22.63 -15.78 1.40
CA PRO A 202 -23.12 -16.54 2.52
C PRO A 202 -22.08 -16.57 3.65
N LEU A 203 -22.53 -16.48 4.90
CA LEU A 203 -21.71 -16.61 6.10
C LEU A 203 -21.73 -18.08 6.56
N PRO A 204 -20.66 -18.85 6.36
CA PRO A 204 -20.57 -20.21 6.86
C PRO A 204 -20.74 -20.24 8.38
N MET A 205 -21.44 -21.25 8.89
CA MET A 205 -21.74 -21.38 10.32
C MET A 205 -20.47 -21.33 11.19
N THR A 206 -19.44 -22.04 10.79
CA THR A 206 -18.13 -22.06 11.49
C THR A 206 -17.48 -20.70 11.56
N THR A 207 -17.54 -19.91 10.49
CA THR A 207 -17.03 -18.53 10.44
C THR A 207 -17.88 -17.59 11.29
N GLY A 208 -19.21 -17.73 11.22
CA GLY A 208 -20.15 -16.96 12.05
C GLY A 208 -19.92 -17.20 13.54
N GLN A 209 -19.77 -18.45 13.97
CA GLN A 209 -19.42 -18.79 15.35
C GLN A 209 -18.08 -18.19 15.79
N ALA A 210 -17.05 -18.26 14.95
CA ALA A 210 -15.74 -17.67 15.25
C ALA A 210 -15.80 -16.15 15.41
N LEU A 211 -16.57 -15.47 14.55
CA LEU A 211 -16.81 -14.03 14.65
C LEU A 211 -17.58 -13.66 15.91
N ALA A 212 -18.65 -14.40 16.23
CA ALA A 212 -19.44 -14.19 17.45
C ALA A 212 -18.59 -14.39 18.72
N ASP A 213 -17.77 -15.44 18.77
CA ASP A 213 -16.87 -15.70 19.89
C ASP A 213 -15.84 -14.58 20.09
N TYR A 214 -15.25 -14.08 18.99
CA TYR A 214 -14.35 -12.92 19.06
C TYR A 214 -15.06 -11.65 19.55
N LEU A 215 -16.25 -11.35 19.02
CA LEU A 215 -17.02 -10.15 19.37
C LEU A 215 -17.46 -10.14 20.84
N GLN A 216 -17.83 -11.30 21.37
CA GLN A 216 -18.33 -11.42 22.74
C GLN A 216 -17.23 -11.44 23.80
N HIS A 217 -16.04 -12.00 23.48
CA HIS A 217 -15.07 -12.34 24.51
C HIS A 217 -13.69 -11.65 24.38
N GLU A 218 -13.38 -11.05 23.23
CA GLU A 218 -12.04 -10.48 23.01
C GLU A 218 -12.04 -9.09 22.39
N ARG A 219 -13.13 -8.68 21.73
CA ARG A 219 -13.19 -7.35 21.13
C ARG A 219 -13.15 -6.27 22.22
N PRO A 220 -12.23 -5.27 22.13
CA PRO A 220 -12.25 -4.13 23.05
C PRO A 220 -13.58 -3.39 22.96
N ALA A 221 -14.13 -2.99 24.11
CA ALA A 221 -15.24 -2.05 24.16
C ALA A 221 -14.74 -0.70 23.58
N THR A 222 -15.39 -0.21 22.53
CA THR A 222 -15.15 1.11 21.93
C THR A 222 -16.21 2.06 22.40
#